data_32598ad42d3dab7c99a25b85a7025e74
#
_entry.id   32598ad42d3dab7c99a25b85a7025e74
#
_cell.length_a   1.000
_cell.length_b   1.000
_cell.length_c   1.000
_cell.angle_alpha   90.00
_cell.angle_beta   90.00
_cell.angle_gamma   90.00
#
_symmetry.space_group_name_H-M   'P 1'
#
loop_
_entity.id
_entity.type
_entity.pdbx_description
1 polymer ?
#
loop_
_entity_poly.entity_id
_entity_poly.type
_entity_poly.pdbx_seq_one_letter_code
_entity_poly.pdbx_strand_id
1 'polypeptide(L)'
;QEVEEVVVTATKKEESTQDIAISVEAFTADMLADEQIYDLSDLTEVVPGFGFGKGIGSGSAFSMRGIGSYGIGAAVVSSLVTNMNGHSVGTGQFVDLGFMDLERVEVLKGPQGTLNGRNSVQGVINLISKRPTSELGGYLDVEGGNFGRSLMKGAVNIPLSDSVNSRIAFMSNQRDGMVDNPNTGTKFDDRNDVGLRISLDWDISDTTDLKFTYSGQESDDNRPQEEVSFCAQDQFFGCSPYERGGINQAADTRGHVAGLFGFYALIDPGTIVNKYGPSLSDGFDELYLDRIPTHYQESEVTNLELTHDLKDDLTMIVKYTYTTRDFHQMNDNDGSISNVPLLGVGAALGLPPVEANVCFGGEIQFCEM
;
A
#
# COMPACT_ATOMS: atom_id res chain seq x y z
N GLN A 1 16.27 20.65 26.71
CA GLN A 1 16.03 19.97 25.43
C GLN A 1 15.69 21.07 24.42
N GLU A 2 16.57 21.38 23.50
CA GLU A 2 16.19 22.16 22.32
C GLU A 2 15.11 21.39 21.58
N VAL A 3 13.97 21.99 21.37
CA VAL A 3 12.92 21.42 20.51
C VAL A 3 13.47 21.52 19.09
N GLU A 4 13.73 20.38 18.47
CA GLU A 4 14.19 20.33 17.08
C GLU A 4 13.09 20.95 16.21
N GLU A 5 13.42 22.02 15.51
CA GLU A 5 12.50 22.72 14.64
C GLU A 5 12.31 21.90 13.36
N VAL A 6 11.14 21.31 13.18
CA VAL A 6 10.83 20.50 12.00
C VAL A 6 10.38 21.42 10.87
N VAL A 7 11.19 21.49 9.81
CA VAL A 7 10.87 22.22 8.58
C VAL A 7 10.06 21.30 7.64
N VAL A 8 9.00 21.85 7.06
CA VAL A 8 8.11 21.13 6.14
C VAL A 8 7.92 21.88 4.84
N THR A 9 7.50 21.17 3.81
CA THR A 9 7.22 21.70 2.46
C THR A 9 5.72 21.71 2.13
N ALA A 10 4.89 21.72 3.16
CA ALA A 10 3.43 21.62 3.08
C ALA A 10 2.79 22.73 2.21
N THR A 11 3.34 23.92 2.24
CA THR A 11 2.89 25.10 1.47
C THR A 11 3.60 25.25 0.11
N LYS A 12 4.38 24.25 -0.32
CA LYS A 12 5.30 24.30 -1.48
C LYS A 12 6.50 25.24 -1.25
N LYS A 13 6.73 25.63 -0.01
CA LYS A 13 7.91 26.35 0.47
C LYS A 13 8.38 25.67 1.75
N GLU A 14 9.65 25.82 2.04
CA GLU A 14 10.21 25.38 3.32
C GLU A 14 9.81 26.38 4.41
N GLU A 15 9.03 25.92 5.37
CA GLU A 15 8.53 26.70 6.50
C GLU A 15 8.54 25.85 7.77
N SER A 16 8.68 26.48 8.93
CA SER A 16 8.54 25.78 10.20
C SER A 16 7.11 25.26 10.39
N THR A 17 6.96 24.07 10.96
CA THR A 17 5.62 23.54 11.31
C THR A 17 4.81 24.46 12.22
N GLN A 18 5.47 25.35 12.97
CA GLN A 18 4.82 26.32 13.88
C GLN A 18 4.30 27.56 13.17
N ASP A 19 4.81 27.88 11.98
CA ASP A 19 4.47 29.11 11.26
C ASP A 19 3.37 28.91 10.22
N ILE A 20 3.03 27.65 9.90
CA ILE A 20 2.01 27.35 8.89
C ILE A 20 0.61 27.22 9.48
N ALA A 21 -0.38 27.81 8.79
CA ALA A 21 -1.80 27.79 9.19
C ALA A 21 -2.53 26.50 8.74
N ILE A 22 -1.79 25.38 8.60
CA ILE A 22 -2.31 24.08 8.16
C ILE A 22 -2.02 23.07 9.27
N SER A 23 -2.98 22.18 9.54
CA SER A 23 -2.72 21.04 10.44
C SER A 23 -1.79 20.05 9.77
N VAL A 24 -0.52 20.06 10.11
CA VAL A 24 0.51 19.17 9.61
C VAL A 24 1.16 18.41 10.76
N GLU A 25 1.48 17.15 10.52
CA GLU A 25 2.37 16.34 11.33
C GLU A 25 3.55 15.92 10.46
N ALA A 26 4.75 16.02 11.00
CA ALA A 26 5.96 15.66 10.29
C ALA A 26 6.79 14.70 11.14
N PHE A 27 7.26 13.65 10.51
CA PHE A 27 8.08 12.59 11.11
C PHE A 27 9.42 12.55 10.40
N THR A 28 10.48 12.85 11.11
CA THR A 28 11.86 12.74 10.59
C THR A 28 12.26 11.28 10.41
N ALA A 29 13.36 11.02 9.69
CA ALA A 29 13.88 9.66 9.52
C ALA A 29 14.15 8.96 10.87
N ASP A 30 14.68 9.71 11.85
CA ASP A 30 14.99 9.18 13.17
C ASP A 30 13.69 8.86 13.94
N MET A 31 12.68 9.73 13.89
CA MET A 31 11.36 9.45 14.49
C MET A 31 10.70 8.22 13.84
N LEU A 32 10.77 8.09 12.50
CA LEU A 32 10.24 6.92 11.80
C LEU A 32 10.94 5.63 12.24
N ALA A 33 12.26 5.68 12.45
CA ALA A 33 13.03 4.54 12.91
C ALA A 33 12.72 4.17 14.37
N ASP A 34 12.65 5.16 15.25
CA ASP A 34 12.37 4.98 16.68
C ASP A 34 10.96 4.40 16.92
N GLU A 35 9.97 4.85 16.15
CA GLU A 35 8.58 4.37 16.20
C GLU A 35 8.33 3.13 15.32
N GLN A 36 9.38 2.60 14.67
CA GLN A 36 9.31 1.43 13.79
C GLN A 36 8.29 1.58 12.64
N ILE A 37 8.21 2.75 12.04
CA ILE A 37 7.31 3.04 10.93
C ILE A 37 8.00 2.69 9.61
N TYR A 38 7.55 1.65 8.95
CA TYR A 38 8.14 1.11 7.72
C TYR A 38 7.25 1.29 6.49
N ASP A 39 5.94 1.52 6.70
CA ASP A 39 4.97 1.73 5.63
C ASP A 39 3.83 2.68 6.07
N LEU A 40 2.85 2.90 5.17
CA LEU A 40 1.70 3.76 5.48
C LEU A 40 0.76 3.16 6.53
N SER A 41 0.72 1.84 6.66
CA SER A 41 -0.16 1.23 7.66
C SER A 41 0.32 1.58 9.07
N ASP A 42 1.63 1.63 9.27
CA ASP A 42 2.22 1.96 10.56
C ASP A 42 1.90 3.40 10.99
N LEU A 43 1.74 4.33 10.02
CA LEU A 43 1.31 5.71 10.32
C LEU A 43 -0.06 5.77 11.00
N THR A 44 -0.90 4.73 10.89
CA THR A 44 -2.19 4.69 11.58
C THR A 44 -2.05 4.68 13.10
N GLU A 45 -0.93 4.22 13.61
CA GLU A 45 -0.67 4.14 15.05
C GLU A 45 -0.22 5.48 15.63
N VAL A 46 0.43 6.31 14.83
CA VAL A 46 1.06 7.56 15.28
C VAL A 46 0.35 8.83 14.80
N VAL A 47 -0.46 8.74 13.73
CA VAL A 47 -1.20 9.89 13.18
C VAL A 47 -2.66 9.85 13.60
N PRO A 48 -3.10 10.70 14.58
CA PRO A 48 -4.48 10.70 15.03
C PRO A 48 -5.48 10.99 13.91
N GLY A 49 -6.46 10.08 13.78
CA GLY A 49 -7.53 10.19 12.78
C GLY A 49 -7.13 9.80 11.37
N PHE A 50 -5.94 9.27 11.17
CA PHE A 50 -5.57 8.58 9.93
C PHE A 50 -5.96 7.11 10.02
N GLY A 51 -6.51 6.57 8.96
CA GLY A 51 -6.81 5.16 8.81
C GLY A 51 -6.38 4.69 7.43
N PHE A 52 -5.79 3.52 7.42
CA PHE A 52 -5.35 2.82 6.22
C PHE A 52 -5.91 1.41 6.23
N GLY A 53 -6.35 0.93 5.09
CA GLY A 53 -6.77 -0.45 4.89
C GLY A 53 -6.40 -0.89 3.47
N LYS A 54 -5.83 -2.06 3.35
CA LYS A 54 -5.68 -2.72 2.06
C LYS A 54 -7.05 -3.26 1.67
N GLY A 55 -7.57 -2.82 0.52
CA GLY A 55 -8.84 -3.31 -0.02
C GLY A 55 -8.63 -4.55 -0.87
N ILE A 56 -9.72 -5.23 -1.18
CA ILE A 56 -9.74 -6.33 -2.16
C ILE A 56 -9.33 -5.77 -3.52
N GLY A 57 -8.36 -6.38 -4.18
CA GLY A 57 -7.79 -5.88 -5.42
C GLY A 57 -6.67 -4.84 -5.17
N SER A 58 -6.26 -4.13 -6.17
CA SER A 58 -5.14 -3.19 -6.13
C SER A 58 -5.43 -1.87 -5.38
N GLY A 59 -6.53 -1.78 -4.65
CA GLY A 59 -6.96 -0.55 -3.99
C GLY A 59 -6.51 -0.44 -2.54
N SER A 60 -5.91 0.69 -2.17
CA SER A 60 -5.72 1.07 -0.78
C SER A 60 -6.83 2.03 -0.37
N ALA A 61 -7.43 1.78 0.79
CA ALA A 61 -8.45 2.62 1.37
C ALA A 61 -7.81 3.55 2.41
N PHE A 62 -8.00 4.83 2.23
CA PHE A 62 -7.52 5.84 3.18
C PHE A 62 -8.69 6.55 3.84
N SER A 63 -8.53 6.86 5.10
CA SER A 63 -9.43 7.76 5.81
C SER A 63 -8.64 8.80 6.60
N MET A 64 -9.14 10.02 6.65
CA MET A 64 -8.57 11.09 7.44
C MET A 64 -9.70 11.83 8.17
N ARG A 65 -9.63 11.90 9.50
CA ARG A 65 -10.65 12.57 10.35
C ARG A 65 -12.08 12.06 10.07
N GLY A 66 -12.24 10.76 9.84
CA GLY A 66 -13.54 10.12 9.59
C GLY A 66 -14.07 10.25 8.16
N ILE A 67 -13.37 10.96 7.26
CA ILE A 67 -13.66 11.00 5.84
C ILE A 67 -12.82 9.94 5.17
N GLY A 68 -13.44 8.95 4.50
CA GLY A 68 -12.77 7.84 3.83
C GLY A 68 -13.30 7.61 2.43
N SER A 69 -12.47 7.06 1.55
CA SER A 69 -12.92 6.48 0.30
C SER A 69 -12.56 5.01 0.32
N TYR A 70 -13.59 4.19 0.40
CA TYR A 70 -13.47 2.74 0.30
C TYR A 70 -14.00 2.34 -1.07
N GLY A 71 -13.13 1.88 -1.91
CA GLY A 71 -13.55 1.42 -3.22
C GLY A 71 -12.77 0.18 -3.63
N ILE A 72 -13.43 -0.72 -4.33
CA ILE A 72 -12.84 -1.94 -4.85
C ILE A 72 -12.41 -1.69 -6.29
N GLY A 73 -11.15 -1.97 -6.60
CA GLY A 73 -10.60 -2.00 -7.95
C GLY A 73 -9.72 -0.82 -8.35
N ALA A 74 -9.02 -0.98 -9.45
CA ALA A 74 -8.00 -0.06 -9.96
C ALA A 74 -8.54 1.31 -10.40
N ALA A 75 -9.85 1.43 -10.64
CA ALA A 75 -10.49 2.68 -11.06
C ALA A 75 -10.90 3.59 -9.90
N VAL A 76 -10.71 3.15 -8.66
CA VAL A 76 -11.08 3.95 -7.50
C VAL A 76 -10.05 5.05 -7.28
N VAL A 77 -10.55 6.27 -7.26
CA VAL A 77 -9.73 7.45 -7.01
C VAL A 77 -9.78 7.78 -5.53
N SER A 78 -8.64 7.72 -4.87
CA SER A 78 -8.50 8.18 -3.49
C SER A 78 -8.77 9.68 -3.39
N SER A 79 -9.38 10.11 -2.31
CA SER A 79 -9.53 11.53 -1.94
C SER A 79 -8.39 12.04 -1.03
N LEU A 80 -7.38 11.19 -0.80
CA LEU A 80 -6.10 11.53 -0.19
C LEU A 80 -5.03 11.44 -1.28
N VAL A 81 -4.23 12.49 -1.42
CA VAL A 81 -3.12 12.56 -2.38
C VAL A 81 -1.83 12.11 -1.71
N THR A 82 -1.07 11.30 -2.41
CA THR A 82 0.32 11.01 -2.05
C THR A 82 1.26 11.70 -3.01
N ASN A 83 2.22 12.42 -2.46
CA ASN A 83 3.30 13.05 -3.20
C ASN A 83 4.64 12.41 -2.82
N MET A 84 5.53 12.31 -3.79
CA MET A 84 6.93 11.96 -3.59
C MET A 84 7.80 13.12 -4.07
N ASN A 85 8.59 13.72 -3.17
CA ASN A 85 9.43 14.90 -3.44
C ASN A 85 8.63 16.06 -4.07
N GLY A 86 7.39 16.29 -3.62
CA GLY A 86 6.53 17.34 -4.15
C GLY A 86 5.89 17.07 -5.51
N HIS A 87 6.07 15.85 -6.05
CA HIS A 87 5.42 15.37 -7.25
C HIS A 87 4.26 14.45 -6.88
N SER A 88 3.09 14.65 -7.47
CA SER A 88 1.94 13.77 -7.23
C SER A 88 2.17 12.43 -7.91
N VAL A 89 2.17 11.35 -7.13
CA VAL A 89 2.29 9.98 -7.64
C VAL A 89 0.93 9.28 -7.77
N GLY A 90 -0.16 10.05 -7.69
CA GLY A 90 -1.51 9.57 -7.92
C GLY A 90 -2.13 8.90 -6.69
N THR A 91 -2.58 7.68 -6.85
CA THR A 91 -3.26 6.92 -5.79
C THR A 91 -2.23 6.22 -4.88
N GLY A 92 -2.67 5.81 -3.68
CA GLY A 92 -1.84 5.11 -2.71
C GLY A 92 -1.14 3.82 -3.16
N GLN A 93 -1.20 3.52 -4.43
CA GLN A 93 -0.59 2.32 -5.05
C GLN A 93 0.93 2.42 -5.23
N PHE A 94 1.48 3.65 -5.17
CA PHE A 94 2.93 3.89 -5.28
C PHE A 94 3.58 4.18 -3.93
N VAL A 95 2.86 3.93 -2.85
CA VAL A 95 3.24 4.38 -1.51
C VAL A 95 4.38 3.57 -0.95
N ASP A 96 4.42 2.29 -1.26
CA ASP A 96 5.47 1.38 -0.76
C ASP A 96 6.86 1.81 -1.26
N LEU A 97 6.94 2.44 -2.45
CA LEU A 97 8.17 3.05 -2.98
C LEU A 97 8.72 4.18 -2.11
N GLY A 98 7.85 4.81 -1.31
CA GLY A 98 8.19 6.02 -0.57
C GLY A 98 9.08 5.78 0.63
N PHE A 99 8.95 4.66 1.32
CA PHE A 99 9.60 4.42 2.61
C PHE A 99 11.09 3.99 2.52
N MET A 100 11.65 3.95 1.32
CA MET A 100 13.07 3.74 1.11
C MET A 100 13.84 5.06 1.21
N ASP A 101 14.82 5.16 2.12
CA ASP A 101 15.75 6.28 2.27
C ASP A 101 15.03 7.64 2.39
N LEU A 102 14.07 7.71 3.32
CA LEU A 102 13.33 8.93 3.60
C LEU A 102 14.15 9.92 4.45
N GLU A 103 13.94 11.19 4.18
CA GLU A 103 14.31 12.28 5.08
C GLU A 103 13.20 12.53 6.09
N ARG A 104 11.94 12.57 5.61
CA ARG A 104 10.75 12.77 6.44
C ARG A 104 9.46 12.38 5.72
N VAL A 105 8.42 12.20 6.53
CA VAL A 105 7.02 12.09 6.07
C VAL A 105 6.24 13.27 6.62
N GLU A 106 5.47 13.95 5.78
CA GLU A 106 4.59 15.04 6.16
C GLU A 106 3.13 14.63 5.92
N VAL A 107 2.29 14.73 6.93
CA VAL A 107 0.85 14.41 6.85
C VAL A 107 0.04 15.68 7.05
N LEU A 108 -0.55 16.19 5.97
CA LEU A 108 -1.40 17.37 5.95
C LEU A 108 -2.85 16.92 6.09
N LYS A 109 -3.50 17.36 7.17
CA LYS A 109 -4.86 16.94 7.50
C LYS A 109 -5.90 17.96 7.05
N GLY A 110 -6.86 17.49 6.25
CA GLY A 110 -7.96 18.30 5.72
C GLY A 110 -7.74 18.78 4.28
N PRO A 111 -8.68 19.55 3.69
CA PRO A 111 -8.67 19.91 2.27
C PRO A 111 -7.43 20.71 1.85
N GLN A 112 -6.74 20.24 0.83
CA GLN A 112 -5.51 20.84 0.27
C GLN A 112 -5.64 21.16 -1.23
N GLY A 113 -6.86 21.38 -1.74
CA GLY A 113 -7.14 21.51 -3.17
C GLY A 113 -6.43 22.66 -3.86
N THR A 114 -6.13 23.77 -3.17
CA THR A 114 -5.44 24.93 -3.74
C THR A 114 -4.00 24.67 -4.14
N LEU A 115 -3.28 23.87 -3.34
CA LEU A 115 -1.85 23.61 -3.53
C LEU A 115 -1.56 22.24 -4.16
N ASN A 116 -2.45 21.27 -3.90
CA ASN A 116 -2.25 19.87 -4.33
C ASN A 116 -3.28 19.39 -5.38
N GLY A 117 -4.16 20.28 -5.84
CA GLY A 117 -5.09 20.02 -6.91
C GLY A 117 -6.24 19.09 -6.53
N ARG A 118 -6.76 18.36 -7.53
CA ARG A 118 -7.89 17.44 -7.33
C ARG A 118 -7.53 16.30 -6.38
N ASN A 119 -8.55 15.69 -5.78
CA ASN A 119 -8.45 14.48 -4.94
C ASN A 119 -7.75 14.68 -3.59
N SER A 120 -7.52 15.92 -3.15
CA SER A 120 -6.89 16.26 -1.86
C SER A 120 -7.89 16.77 -0.81
N VAL A 121 -9.10 16.22 -0.82
CA VAL A 121 -10.18 16.64 0.11
C VAL A 121 -9.95 16.14 1.53
N GLN A 122 -9.38 14.95 1.67
CA GLN A 122 -9.06 14.37 2.98
C GLN A 122 -7.76 14.92 3.55
N GLY A 123 -6.78 15.10 2.67
CA GLY A 123 -5.44 15.51 3.04
C GLY A 123 -4.40 15.14 1.99
N VAL A 124 -3.16 15.29 2.39
CA VAL A 124 -1.98 14.97 1.57
C VAL A 124 -0.95 14.27 2.44
N ILE A 125 -0.30 13.24 1.91
CA ILE A 125 0.91 12.66 2.47
C ILE A 125 2.06 13.00 1.53
N ASN A 126 3.06 13.69 2.06
CA ASN A 126 4.30 13.97 1.33
C ASN A 126 5.40 13.04 1.85
N LEU A 127 5.95 12.25 0.96
CA LEU A 127 7.13 11.40 1.21
C LEU A 127 8.34 12.14 0.65
N ILE A 128 9.23 12.55 1.52
CA ILE A 128 10.44 13.31 1.14
C ILE A 128 11.64 12.40 1.31
N SER A 129 12.30 12.07 0.20
CA SER A 129 13.52 11.26 0.20
C SER A 129 14.74 12.12 0.50
N LYS A 130 15.77 11.51 1.11
CA LYS A 130 17.07 12.17 1.30
C LYS A 130 17.64 12.56 -0.05
N ARG A 131 18.14 13.80 -0.13
CA ARG A 131 18.75 14.33 -1.35
C ARG A 131 20.24 14.01 -1.41
N PRO A 132 20.83 14.00 -2.63
CA PRO A 132 22.28 13.96 -2.79
C PRO A 132 22.98 15.08 -2.05
N THR A 133 24.19 14.82 -1.55
CA THR A 133 25.07 15.80 -0.91
C THR A 133 26.42 15.84 -1.60
N SER A 134 27.18 16.93 -1.38
CA SER A 134 28.52 17.12 -1.94
C SER A 134 29.60 16.29 -1.24
N GLU A 135 29.24 15.48 -0.25
CA GLU A 135 30.17 14.65 0.49
C GLU A 135 29.94 13.17 0.17
N LEU A 136 31.03 12.41 -0.01
CA LEU A 136 30.98 10.97 -0.12
C LEU A 136 30.56 10.39 1.23
N GLY A 137 29.45 9.65 1.27
CA GLY A 137 28.94 9.09 2.50
C GLY A 137 27.83 8.06 2.21
N GLY A 138 27.40 7.39 3.24
CA GLY A 138 26.32 6.41 3.09
C GLY A 138 26.04 5.66 4.38
N TYR A 139 25.07 4.76 4.29
CA TYR A 139 24.73 3.85 5.38
C TYR A 139 24.28 2.49 4.83
N LEU A 140 24.32 1.49 5.67
CA LEU A 140 23.79 0.15 5.42
C LEU A 140 23.16 -0.35 6.71
N ASP A 141 21.87 -0.63 6.66
CA ASP A 141 21.10 -1.24 7.74
C ASP A 141 20.75 -2.66 7.36
N VAL A 142 20.95 -3.59 8.29
CA VAL A 142 20.64 -4.99 8.11
C VAL A 142 19.89 -5.48 9.35
N GLU A 143 18.69 -5.98 9.13
CA GLU A 143 17.84 -6.54 10.18
C GLU A 143 17.55 -8.02 9.90
N GLY A 144 17.54 -8.84 10.94
CA GLY A 144 17.11 -10.23 10.89
C GLY A 144 16.03 -10.49 11.93
N GLY A 145 15.11 -11.39 11.63
CA GLY A 145 13.99 -11.66 12.54
C GLY A 145 13.40 -13.06 12.39
N ASN A 146 12.28 -13.27 13.07
CA ASN A 146 11.51 -14.50 12.97
C ASN A 146 11.00 -14.73 11.54
N PHE A 147 10.62 -15.95 11.21
CA PHE A 147 10.15 -16.35 9.88
C PHE A 147 11.17 -16.06 8.77
N GLY A 148 12.46 -16.26 9.06
CA GLY A 148 13.51 -15.99 8.07
C GLY A 148 13.60 -14.53 7.62
N ARG A 149 13.01 -13.56 8.36
CA ARG A 149 13.02 -12.15 7.97
C ARG A 149 14.44 -11.65 7.78
N SER A 150 14.66 -11.04 6.62
CA SER A 150 15.87 -10.33 6.26
C SER A 150 15.48 -9.01 5.61
N LEU A 151 15.77 -7.90 6.27
CA LEU A 151 15.62 -6.57 5.69
C LEU A 151 17.01 -5.96 5.54
N MET A 152 17.33 -5.56 4.33
CA MET A 152 18.55 -4.83 4.01
C MET A 152 18.18 -3.55 3.28
N LYS A 153 18.62 -2.41 3.80
CA LYS A 153 18.44 -1.10 3.17
C LYS A 153 19.72 -0.28 3.32
N GLY A 154 19.98 0.53 2.34
CA GLY A 154 21.16 1.37 2.39
C GLY A 154 21.16 2.42 1.31
N ALA A 155 22.05 3.40 1.46
CA ALA A 155 22.26 4.42 0.46
C ALA A 155 23.71 4.88 0.45
N VAL A 156 24.15 5.35 -0.72
CA VAL A 156 25.46 5.95 -0.91
C VAL A 156 25.31 7.28 -1.66
N ASN A 157 25.93 8.31 -1.14
CA ASN A 157 26.15 9.59 -1.79
C ASN A 157 27.47 9.54 -2.56
N ILE A 158 27.43 9.95 -3.82
CA ILE A 158 28.62 10.01 -4.69
C ILE A 158 28.61 11.38 -5.37
N PRO A 159 29.43 12.35 -4.91
CA PRO A 159 29.64 13.59 -5.63
C PRO A 159 30.37 13.27 -6.93
N LEU A 160 29.76 13.61 -8.07
CA LEU A 160 30.32 13.32 -9.40
C LEU A 160 31.23 14.48 -9.88
N SER A 161 30.91 15.70 -9.46
CA SER A 161 31.68 16.93 -9.69
C SER A 161 31.29 17.98 -8.65
N ASP A 162 31.89 19.17 -8.71
CA ASP A 162 31.54 20.31 -7.86
C ASP A 162 30.09 20.78 -8.06
N SER A 163 29.48 20.48 -9.22
CA SER A 163 28.12 20.89 -9.59
C SER A 163 27.14 19.73 -9.73
N VAL A 164 27.57 18.47 -9.59
CA VAL A 164 26.73 17.29 -9.78
C VAL A 164 26.90 16.33 -8.63
N ASN A 165 25.82 16.13 -7.89
CA ASN A 165 25.76 15.19 -6.78
C ASN A 165 24.79 14.05 -7.10
N SER A 166 25.11 12.84 -6.69
CA SER A 166 24.28 11.68 -6.87
C SER A 166 24.08 10.91 -5.57
N ARG A 167 22.93 10.23 -5.45
CA ARG A 167 22.61 9.32 -4.36
C ARG A 167 21.93 8.10 -4.92
N ILE A 168 22.39 6.93 -4.51
CA ILE A 168 21.80 5.64 -4.85
C ILE A 168 21.34 5.00 -3.55
N ALA A 169 20.05 4.66 -3.47
CA ALA A 169 19.49 3.95 -2.35
C ALA A 169 18.86 2.63 -2.81
N PHE A 170 18.90 1.62 -1.97
CA PHE A 170 18.32 0.32 -2.24
C PHE A 170 17.65 -0.26 -1.00
N MET A 171 16.71 -1.17 -1.24
CA MET A 171 16.02 -1.94 -0.22
C MET A 171 15.78 -3.37 -0.73
N SER A 172 15.92 -4.34 0.17
CA SER A 172 15.46 -5.71 -0.02
C SER A 172 14.80 -6.18 1.26
N ASN A 173 13.55 -6.60 1.18
CA ASN A 173 12.76 -7.08 2.32
C ASN A 173 12.24 -8.47 1.98
N GLN A 174 12.72 -9.47 2.72
CA GLN A 174 12.33 -10.86 2.55
C GLN A 174 11.83 -11.42 3.89
N ARG A 175 10.81 -12.24 3.82
CA ARG A 175 10.26 -12.96 4.98
C ARG A 175 9.49 -14.19 4.50
N ASP A 176 9.68 -15.31 5.16
CA ASP A 176 8.89 -16.52 4.92
C ASP A 176 7.41 -16.31 5.32
N GLY A 177 6.53 -17.10 4.74
CA GLY A 177 5.10 -17.09 5.05
C GLY A 177 4.83 -17.38 6.53
N MET A 178 3.90 -16.64 7.11
CA MET A 178 3.49 -16.77 8.52
C MET A 178 2.22 -17.56 8.70
N VAL A 179 1.38 -17.66 7.67
CA VAL A 179 0.10 -18.34 7.72
C VAL A 179 0.21 -19.71 7.08
N ASP A 180 -0.14 -20.74 7.82
CA ASP A 180 -0.16 -22.11 7.34
C ASP A 180 -1.44 -22.40 6.54
N ASN A 181 -1.31 -23.08 5.41
CA ASN A 181 -2.43 -23.65 4.68
C ASN A 181 -2.41 -25.19 4.81
N PRO A 182 -3.15 -25.76 5.76
CA PRO A 182 -3.15 -27.20 5.99
C PRO A 182 -3.69 -28.00 4.79
N ASN A 183 -4.49 -27.39 3.91
CA ASN A 183 -5.04 -28.05 2.74
C ASN A 183 -3.97 -28.32 1.68
N THR A 184 -3.08 -27.39 1.44
CA THR A 184 -2.02 -27.49 0.43
C THR A 184 -0.66 -27.87 1.02
N GLY A 185 -0.50 -27.73 2.34
CA GLY A 185 0.77 -27.90 3.03
C GLY A 185 1.77 -26.78 2.75
N THR A 186 1.30 -25.63 2.29
CA THR A 186 2.12 -24.45 1.97
C THR A 186 1.93 -23.37 3.01
N LYS A 187 2.88 -22.44 3.07
CA LYS A 187 2.77 -21.20 3.84
C LYS A 187 2.57 -20.05 2.89
N PHE A 188 1.83 -19.04 3.32
CA PHE A 188 1.63 -17.79 2.60
C PHE A 188 1.70 -16.59 3.55
N ASP A 189 1.49 -15.40 3.05
CA ASP A 189 1.81 -14.14 3.71
C ASP A 189 3.33 -13.93 3.87
N ASP A 190 4.10 -14.37 2.88
CA ASP A 190 5.50 -14.04 2.74
C ASP A 190 5.68 -12.60 2.23
N ARG A 191 6.92 -12.15 2.18
CA ARG A 191 7.33 -10.87 1.59
C ARG A 191 8.57 -11.09 0.74
N ASN A 192 8.57 -10.50 -0.43
CA ASN A 192 9.74 -10.46 -1.30
C ASN A 192 9.70 -9.15 -2.10
N ASP A 193 10.22 -8.10 -1.49
CA ASP A 193 10.24 -6.75 -2.04
C ASP A 193 11.67 -6.33 -2.32
N VAL A 194 11.90 -5.74 -3.48
CA VAL A 194 13.18 -5.13 -3.87
C VAL A 194 12.93 -3.72 -4.39
N GLY A 195 13.74 -2.76 -3.95
CA GLY A 195 13.62 -1.37 -4.36
C GLY A 195 14.97 -0.73 -4.68
N LEU A 196 14.95 0.19 -5.65
CA LEU A 196 16.08 1.00 -6.08
C LEU A 196 15.63 2.46 -6.28
N ARG A 197 16.41 3.40 -5.75
CA ARG A 197 16.26 4.82 -6.06
C ARG A 197 17.59 5.41 -6.50
N ILE A 198 17.55 6.19 -7.57
CA ILE A 198 18.67 6.96 -8.08
C ILE A 198 18.25 8.42 -8.10
N SER A 199 18.97 9.27 -7.39
CA SER A 199 18.75 10.72 -7.35
C SER A 199 19.98 11.44 -7.86
N LEU A 200 19.75 12.53 -8.59
CA LEU A 200 20.82 13.38 -9.13
C LEU A 200 20.39 14.83 -8.98
N ASP A 201 21.27 15.63 -8.38
CA ASP A 201 21.15 17.08 -8.28
C ASP A 201 22.28 17.71 -9.10
N TRP A 202 21.89 18.59 -10.03
CA TRP A 202 22.80 19.24 -10.93
C TRP A 202 22.60 20.76 -10.93
N ASP A 203 23.59 21.47 -10.41
CA ASP A 203 23.68 22.92 -10.50
C ASP A 203 24.25 23.29 -11.88
N ILE A 204 23.34 23.53 -12.84
CA ILE A 204 23.70 23.83 -14.25
C ILE A 204 24.37 25.19 -14.34
N SER A 205 23.91 26.15 -13.54
CA SER A 205 24.47 27.48 -13.40
C SER A 205 24.07 28.10 -12.06
N ASP A 206 24.58 29.28 -11.72
CA ASP A 206 24.23 30.02 -10.49
C ASP A 206 22.71 30.33 -10.36
N THR A 207 21.95 30.21 -11.47
CA THR A 207 20.51 30.52 -11.53
C THR A 207 19.66 29.35 -11.97
N THR A 208 20.25 28.15 -12.21
CA THR A 208 19.53 27.01 -12.79
C THR A 208 19.97 25.72 -12.15
N ASP A 209 19.05 25.01 -11.54
CA ASP A 209 19.24 23.66 -11.01
C ASP A 209 18.27 22.65 -11.63
N LEU A 210 18.74 21.42 -11.72
CA LEU A 210 17.99 20.27 -12.19
C LEU A 210 18.05 19.17 -11.14
N LYS A 211 16.89 18.68 -10.72
CA LYS A 211 16.74 17.51 -9.86
C LYS A 211 16.09 16.38 -10.62
N PHE A 212 16.74 15.24 -10.62
CA PHE A 212 16.24 14.00 -11.19
C PHE A 212 16.10 12.95 -10.10
N THR A 213 15.04 12.16 -10.15
CA THR A 213 14.87 10.97 -9.29
C THR A 213 14.16 9.88 -10.07
N TYR A 214 14.76 8.71 -10.10
CA TYR A 214 14.12 7.46 -10.51
C TYR A 214 13.94 6.58 -9.28
N SER A 215 12.77 5.99 -9.12
CA SER A 215 12.47 5.00 -8.08
C SER A 215 11.75 3.82 -8.71
N GLY A 216 12.26 2.63 -8.53
CA GLY A 216 11.65 1.38 -8.96
C GLY A 216 11.51 0.42 -7.78
N GLN A 217 10.43 -0.35 -7.76
CA GLN A 217 10.16 -1.41 -6.79
C GLN A 217 9.47 -2.57 -7.47
N GLU A 218 9.86 -3.76 -7.07
CA GLU A 218 9.23 -5.02 -7.44
C GLU A 218 8.84 -5.78 -6.17
N SER A 219 7.64 -6.34 -6.17
CA SER A 219 7.12 -7.25 -5.14
C SER A 219 6.60 -8.50 -5.84
N ASP A 220 7.09 -9.69 -5.44
CA ASP A 220 6.63 -10.98 -5.96
C ASP A 220 6.52 -11.97 -4.81
N ASP A 221 5.31 -12.09 -4.27
CA ASP A 221 5.04 -12.84 -3.06
C ASP A 221 3.62 -13.45 -3.03
N ASN A 222 3.32 -14.17 -1.96
CA ASN A 222 2.03 -14.83 -1.75
C ASN A 222 1.21 -14.15 -0.64
N ARG A 223 1.28 -12.81 -0.53
CA ARG A 223 0.47 -12.10 0.46
C ARG A 223 -1.02 -12.19 0.14
N PRO A 224 -1.87 -12.64 1.07
CA PRO A 224 -3.31 -12.57 0.89
C PRO A 224 -3.79 -11.13 1.06
N GLN A 225 -4.93 -10.81 0.46
CA GLN A 225 -5.59 -9.54 0.72
C GLN A 225 -6.55 -9.59 1.90
N GLU A 226 -7.00 -10.79 2.23
CA GLU A 226 -7.94 -11.01 3.32
C GLU A 226 -7.29 -11.95 4.34
N GLU A 227 -7.34 -11.54 5.59
CA GLU A 227 -6.87 -12.31 6.71
C GLU A 227 -8.06 -12.77 7.56
N VAL A 228 -7.79 -13.74 8.43
CA VAL A 228 -8.76 -14.26 9.39
C VAL A 228 -9.25 -13.13 10.29
N SER A 229 -10.56 -12.94 10.39
CA SER A 229 -11.19 -11.95 11.27
C SER A 229 -12.09 -12.61 12.32
N PHE A 230 -12.41 -11.87 13.37
CA PHE A 230 -13.42 -12.32 14.33
C PHE A 230 -14.78 -12.43 13.67
N CYS A 231 -15.37 -13.63 13.70
CA CYS A 231 -16.64 -13.91 13.08
C CYS A 231 -17.64 -14.47 14.09
N ALA A 232 -18.82 -13.87 14.18
CA ALA A 232 -19.99 -14.54 14.73
C ALA A 232 -20.77 -15.13 13.56
N GLN A 233 -20.98 -16.44 13.55
CA GLN A 233 -21.68 -17.11 12.46
C GLN A 233 -23.10 -16.58 12.31
N ASP A 234 -23.46 -16.20 11.11
CA ASP A 234 -24.79 -15.79 10.70
C ASP A 234 -25.30 -16.72 9.61
N GLN A 235 -26.60 -17.00 9.64
CA GLN A 235 -27.22 -17.95 8.74
C GLN A 235 -27.22 -17.49 7.27
N PHE A 236 -27.15 -16.18 7.03
CA PHE A 236 -27.28 -15.57 5.71
C PHE A 236 -25.96 -14.99 5.19
N PHE A 237 -25.15 -14.44 6.10
CA PHE A 237 -23.96 -13.68 5.76
C PHE A 237 -22.66 -14.43 6.08
N GLY A 238 -22.77 -15.62 6.69
CA GLY A 238 -21.63 -16.39 7.19
C GLY A 238 -21.00 -15.75 8.43
N CYS A 239 -20.56 -14.50 8.34
CA CYS A 239 -20.17 -13.69 9.50
C CYS A 239 -21.19 -12.59 9.73
N SER A 240 -21.69 -12.46 10.97
CA SER A 240 -22.58 -11.37 11.34
C SER A 240 -21.85 -10.03 11.25
N PRO A 241 -22.37 -9.05 10.52
CA PRO A 241 -21.77 -7.71 10.50
C PRO A 241 -22.00 -6.94 11.80
N TYR A 242 -22.83 -7.45 12.71
CA TYR A 242 -23.28 -6.78 13.92
C TYR A 242 -22.69 -7.36 15.21
N GLU A 243 -22.13 -8.56 15.14
CA GLU A 243 -21.61 -9.25 16.31
C GLU A 243 -20.15 -9.68 16.10
N ARG A 244 -19.34 -9.52 17.13
CA ARG A 244 -17.97 -9.99 17.14
C ARG A 244 -17.93 -11.42 17.67
N GLY A 245 -17.51 -12.35 16.83
CA GLY A 245 -17.26 -13.74 17.24
C GLY A 245 -15.97 -13.90 18.04
N GLY A 246 -15.79 -15.08 18.60
CA GLY A 246 -14.50 -15.50 19.20
C GLY A 246 -13.52 -16.02 18.14
N ILE A 247 -12.26 -16.24 18.52
CA ILE A 247 -11.22 -16.81 17.68
C ILE A 247 -11.62 -18.18 17.12
N ASN A 248 -12.29 -18.99 17.89
CA ASN A 248 -12.77 -20.32 17.47
C ASN A 248 -13.97 -20.29 16.50
N GLN A 249 -14.45 -19.09 16.17
CA GLN A 249 -15.41 -18.82 15.13
C GLN A 249 -14.77 -17.97 14.03
N ALA A 250 -13.44 -17.96 14.02
CA ALA A 250 -12.69 -17.17 13.09
C ALA A 250 -13.00 -17.56 11.67
N ALA A 251 -13.21 -16.57 11.01
CA ALA A 251 -13.31 -16.29 9.62
C ALA A 251 -13.27 -17.48 8.70
N ASP A 252 -14.37 -17.91 8.52
CA ASP A 252 -14.75 -18.46 7.27
C ASP A 252 -15.10 -17.27 6.36
N THR A 253 -14.20 -16.91 5.47
CA THR A 253 -14.45 -15.88 4.44
C THR A 253 -15.60 -16.27 3.50
N ARG A 254 -16.08 -17.53 3.58
CA ARG A 254 -17.28 -18.02 2.91
C ARG A 254 -18.49 -17.11 3.10
N GLY A 255 -18.55 -16.39 4.22
CA GLY A 255 -19.61 -15.44 4.46
C GLY A 255 -19.60 -14.24 3.53
N HIS A 256 -18.46 -13.85 3.01
CA HIS A 256 -18.36 -12.68 2.13
C HIS A 256 -18.98 -12.96 0.76
N VAL A 257 -18.67 -14.10 0.17
CA VAL A 257 -19.22 -14.48 -1.13
C VAL A 257 -20.66 -14.98 -0.99
N ALA A 258 -20.97 -15.75 0.07
CA ALA A 258 -22.34 -16.18 0.36
C ALA A 258 -23.26 -15.00 0.69
N GLY A 259 -22.76 -13.96 1.37
CA GLY A 259 -23.51 -12.74 1.64
C GLY A 259 -23.77 -11.90 0.39
N LEU A 260 -22.81 -11.82 -0.53
CA LEU A 260 -22.99 -11.16 -1.82
C LEU A 260 -24.05 -11.88 -2.69
N PHE A 261 -24.14 -13.19 -2.52
CA PHE A 261 -25.11 -14.05 -3.22
C PHE A 261 -26.20 -14.58 -2.30
N GLY A 262 -26.64 -13.82 -1.28
CA GLY A 262 -27.66 -14.18 -0.28
C GLY A 262 -28.90 -14.91 -0.77
N PHE A 263 -28.96 -15.15 -2.07
CA PHE A 263 -29.90 -16.02 -2.77
C PHE A 263 -29.73 -17.50 -2.43
N TYR A 264 -28.54 -17.93 -1.96
CA TYR A 264 -28.30 -19.36 -1.64
C TYR A 264 -29.03 -19.81 -0.39
N ALA A 265 -29.13 -18.94 0.62
CA ALA A 265 -29.85 -19.24 1.85
C ALA A 265 -31.39 -19.44 1.63
N LEU A 266 -31.92 -18.86 0.57
CA LEU A 266 -33.31 -19.01 0.17
C LEU A 266 -33.59 -20.38 -0.50
N ILE A 267 -32.56 -21.02 -1.10
CA ILE A 267 -32.71 -22.23 -1.88
C ILE A 267 -32.42 -23.50 -1.05
N ASP A 268 -31.41 -23.47 -0.19
CA ASP A 268 -31.09 -24.59 0.70
C ASP A 268 -30.33 -24.11 1.97
N PRO A 269 -31.04 -23.72 3.02
CA PRO A 269 -30.44 -23.24 4.25
C PRO A 269 -29.50 -24.23 4.97
N GLY A 270 -29.66 -25.53 4.71
CA GLY A 270 -28.84 -26.58 5.31
C GLY A 270 -27.54 -26.89 4.56
N THR A 271 -27.41 -26.42 3.33
CA THR A 271 -26.29 -26.76 2.45
C THR A 271 -25.07 -25.90 2.71
N ILE A 272 -25.25 -24.66 3.15
CA ILE A 272 -24.17 -23.68 3.30
C ILE A 272 -23.21 -24.09 4.43
N VAL A 273 -23.71 -24.62 5.52
CA VAL A 273 -22.89 -24.91 6.72
C VAL A 273 -22.13 -26.24 6.62
N ASN A 274 -22.60 -27.21 5.86
CA ASN A 274 -22.08 -28.58 5.90
C ASN A 274 -21.31 -29.03 4.64
N LYS A 275 -21.38 -28.30 3.54
CA LYS A 275 -20.73 -28.70 2.27
C LYS A 275 -19.31 -28.17 2.11
N TYR A 276 -18.92 -27.17 2.87
CA TYR A 276 -17.66 -26.46 2.66
C TYR A 276 -16.49 -26.95 3.54
N GLY A 277 -16.64 -28.11 4.18
CA GLY A 277 -15.56 -28.74 4.96
C GLY A 277 -15.23 -28.06 6.29
N PRO A 278 -14.30 -28.58 7.06
CA PRO A 278 -13.80 -27.95 8.27
C PRO A 278 -12.90 -26.77 7.87
N SER A 279 -13.39 -25.59 8.02
CA SER A 279 -12.68 -24.35 7.69
C SER A 279 -12.48 -23.49 8.92
N LEU A 280 -12.48 -24.09 10.06
CA LEU A 280 -12.18 -23.41 11.30
C LEU A 280 -10.68 -23.54 11.51
N SER A 281 -9.96 -22.49 11.23
CA SER A 281 -8.64 -22.34 11.77
C SER A 281 -8.72 -22.30 13.29
N ASP A 282 -7.90 -23.07 13.97
CA ASP A 282 -7.78 -23.02 15.42
C ASP A 282 -7.08 -21.74 15.92
N GLY A 283 -6.61 -20.88 15.00
CA GLY A 283 -5.88 -19.66 15.27
C GLY A 283 -5.80 -18.70 14.08
N PHE A 284 -5.09 -17.60 14.27
CA PHE A 284 -4.81 -16.61 13.22
C PHE A 284 -3.67 -17.01 12.27
N ASP A 285 -3.02 -18.10 12.54
CA ASP A 285 -1.85 -18.64 11.84
C ASP A 285 -2.19 -19.75 10.84
N GLU A 286 -3.48 -20.07 10.69
CA GLU A 286 -3.95 -21.06 9.74
C GLU A 286 -5.10 -20.49 8.88
N LEU A 287 -5.03 -20.70 7.58
CA LEU A 287 -6.13 -20.40 6.65
C LEU A 287 -6.22 -21.50 5.59
N TYR A 288 -7.39 -22.09 5.45
CA TYR A 288 -7.66 -23.18 4.53
C TYR A 288 -8.08 -22.63 3.17
N LEU A 289 -7.16 -22.67 2.20
CA LEU A 289 -7.40 -22.22 0.83
C LEU A 289 -7.18 -23.38 -0.13
N ASP A 290 -7.95 -23.43 -1.22
CA ASP A 290 -7.72 -24.36 -2.32
C ASP A 290 -6.73 -23.80 -3.35
N ARG A 291 -6.51 -22.48 -3.35
CA ARG A 291 -5.55 -21.78 -4.20
C ARG A 291 -4.55 -20.99 -3.36
N ILE A 292 -3.32 -20.95 -3.84
CA ILE A 292 -2.27 -20.13 -3.22
C ILE A 292 -2.45 -18.71 -3.75
N PRO A 293 -2.60 -17.69 -2.87
CA PRO A 293 -2.60 -16.29 -3.29
C PRO A 293 -1.30 -15.95 -4.00
N THR A 294 -1.36 -15.10 -5.01
CA THR A 294 -0.19 -14.54 -5.66
C THR A 294 -0.33 -13.03 -5.77
N HIS A 295 0.75 -12.33 -5.54
CA HIS A 295 0.84 -10.89 -5.65
C HIS A 295 2.13 -10.53 -6.38
N TYR A 296 2.00 -9.93 -7.55
CA TYR A 296 3.09 -9.33 -8.29
C TYR A 296 2.80 -7.85 -8.52
N GLN A 297 3.75 -7.01 -8.19
CA GLN A 297 3.68 -5.59 -8.48
C GLN A 297 5.07 -5.09 -8.89
N GLU A 298 5.12 -4.44 -10.03
CA GLU A 298 6.26 -3.63 -10.44
C GLU A 298 5.78 -2.17 -10.55
N SER A 299 6.51 -1.25 -9.94
CA SER A 299 6.15 0.17 -9.92
C SER A 299 7.38 1.03 -10.14
N GLU A 300 7.26 1.98 -11.04
CA GLU A 300 8.34 2.93 -11.35
C GLU A 300 7.82 4.36 -11.30
N VAL A 301 8.63 5.24 -10.76
CA VAL A 301 8.37 6.69 -10.71
C VAL A 301 9.62 7.43 -11.16
N THR A 302 9.48 8.23 -12.19
CA THR A 302 10.52 9.16 -12.66
C THR A 302 10.06 10.58 -12.44
N ASN A 303 10.85 11.35 -11.70
CA ASN A 303 10.60 12.76 -11.43
C ASN A 303 11.75 13.61 -11.99
N LEU A 304 11.38 14.73 -12.61
CA LEU A 304 12.31 15.75 -13.07
C LEU A 304 11.78 17.11 -12.61
N GLU A 305 12.64 17.89 -11.97
CA GLU A 305 12.34 19.25 -11.55
C GLU A 305 13.46 20.17 -12.03
N LEU A 306 13.08 21.18 -12.84
CA LEU A 306 13.97 22.24 -13.29
C LEU A 306 13.56 23.52 -12.56
N THR A 307 14.49 24.13 -11.85
CA THR A 307 14.33 25.45 -11.24
C THR A 307 15.20 26.45 -11.99
N HIS A 308 14.63 27.60 -12.31
CA HIS A 308 15.37 28.68 -12.96
C HIS A 308 14.95 30.04 -12.43
N ASP A 309 15.91 30.82 -11.95
CA ASP A 309 15.70 32.18 -11.51
C ASP A 309 15.70 33.12 -12.71
N LEU A 310 14.52 33.59 -13.10
CA LEU A 310 14.32 34.52 -14.20
C LEU A 310 14.76 35.93 -13.84
N LYS A 311 14.63 36.29 -12.55
CA LYS A 311 15.01 37.57 -11.92
C LYS A 311 15.15 37.33 -10.42
N ASP A 312 15.70 38.32 -9.71
CA ASP A 312 15.94 38.29 -8.26
C ASP A 312 14.69 37.92 -7.42
N ASP A 313 13.49 38.20 -7.95
CA ASP A 313 12.21 37.99 -7.28
C ASP A 313 11.25 37.04 -8.02
N LEU A 314 11.73 36.37 -9.07
CA LEU A 314 10.91 35.50 -9.93
C LEU A 314 11.63 34.22 -10.29
N THR A 315 11.21 33.14 -9.68
CA THR A 315 11.69 31.78 -9.94
C THR A 315 10.66 30.98 -10.74
N MET A 316 11.10 30.30 -11.79
CA MET A 316 10.30 29.34 -12.55
C MET A 316 10.65 27.93 -12.13
N ILE A 317 9.64 27.12 -11.79
CA ILE A 317 9.79 25.71 -11.48
C ILE A 317 8.97 24.89 -12.47
N VAL A 318 9.63 23.96 -13.16
CA VAL A 318 8.99 23.02 -14.09
C VAL A 318 9.15 21.61 -13.51
N LYS A 319 8.00 20.95 -13.26
CA LYS A 319 7.96 19.58 -12.73
C LYS A 319 7.38 18.62 -13.76
N TYR A 320 8.06 17.50 -13.94
CA TYR A 320 7.60 16.40 -14.76
C TYR A 320 7.62 15.11 -13.93
N THR A 321 6.53 14.32 -14.03
CA THR A 321 6.44 13.02 -13.37
C THR A 321 5.92 12.00 -14.37
N TYR A 322 6.59 10.87 -14.44
CA TYR A 322 6.15 9.70 -15.18
C TYR A 322 6.07 8.50 -14.26
N THR A 323 4.95 7.79 -14.30
CA THR A 323 4.70 6.62 -13.46
C THR A 323 4.26 5.45 -14.31
N THR A 324 4.81 4.28 -14.05
CA THR A 324 4.33 3.00 -14.60
C THR A 324 4.02 2.05 -13.46
N ARG A 325 3.06 1.18 -13.66
CA ARG A 325 2.74 0.10 -12.75
C ARG A 325 2.24 -1.10 -13.52
N ASP A 326 2.85 -2.24 -13.24
CA ASP A 326 2.32 -3.54 -13.60
C ASP A 326 1.87 -4.24 -12.32
N PHE A 327 0.66 -4.82 -12.35
CA PHE A 327 0.07 -5.42 -11.17
C PHE A 327 -0.75 -6.64 -11.52
N HIS A 328 -0.38 -7.75 -10.94
CA HIS A 328 -1.10 -9.01 -11.04
C HIS A 328 -1.38 -9.57 -9.65
N GLN A 329 -2.62 -9.91 -9.39
CA GLN A 329 -3.00 -10.52 -8.14
C GLN A 329 -4.03 -11.60 -8.34
N MET A 330 -3.85 -12.72 -7.64
CA MET A 330 -4.82 -13.78 -7.55
C MET A 330 -5.09 -14.08 -6.09
N ASN A 331 -6.35 -14.16 -5.73
CA ASN A 331 -6.80 -14.52 -4.41
C ASN A 331 -7.79 -15.66 -4.50
N ASP A 332 -7.88 -16.41 -3.42
CA ASP A 332 -8.99 -17.30 -3.16
C ASP A 332 -10.11 -16.50 -2.52
N ASN A 333 -11.07 -16.05 -3.33
CA ASN A 333 -12.12 -15.13 -2.88
C ASN A 333 -13.25 -15.81 -2.11
N ASP A 334 -13.37 -17.13 -2.21
CA ASP A 334 -14.38 -17.85 -1.43
C ASP A 334 -13.83 -18.35 -0.09
N GLY A 335 -12.51 -18.30 0.09
CA GLY A 335 -11.82 -18.66 1.33
C GLY A 335 -12.11 -20.09 1.77
N SER A 336 -12.37 -21.00 0.84
CA SER A 336 -12.78 -22.37 1.13
C SER A 336 -12.03 -23.39 0.27
N ILE A 337 -11.98 -24.61 0.76
CA ILE A 337 -11.42 -25.77 0.02
C ILE A 337 -12.48 -26.44 -0.85
N SER A 338 -13.58 -25.78 -1.14
CA SER A 338 -14.71 -26.38 -1.82
C SER A 338 -14.62 -26.18 -3.33
N ASN A 339 -14.40 -27.26 -4.03
CA ASN A 339 -14.60 -27.36 -5.48
C ASN A 339 -16.08 -27.45 -5.86
N VAL A 340 -17.00 -26.93 -5.03
CA VAL A 340 -18.42 -26.93 -5.38
C VAL A 340 -18.64 -25.79 -6.38
N PRO A 341 -18.88 -26.10 -7.64
CA PRO A 341 -19.22 -25.08 -8.61
C PRO A 341 -20.44 -24.31 -8.12
N LEU A 342 -20.51 -23.01 -8.41
CA LEU A 342 -21.66 -22.14 -8.18
C LEU A 342 -22.91 -22.63 -8.98
N LEU A 343 -23.08 -23.93 -9.05
CA LEU A 343 -24.10 -24.66 -9.81
C LEU A 343 -25.51 -24.36 -9.36
N GLY A 344 -25.69 -23.93 -8.09
CA GLY A 344 -27.02 -23.70 -7.55
C GLY A 344 -27.73 -22.49 -8.15
N VAL A 345 -27.05 -21.37 -8.36
CA VAL A 345 -27.69 -20.15 -8.90
C VAL A 345 -27.95 -20.28 -10.39
N GLY A 346 -27.01 -20.83 -11.14
CA GLY A 346 -27.20 -21.09 -12.56
C GLY A 346 -28.34 -22.06 -12.83
N ALA A 347 -28.41 -23.17 -12.08
CA ALA A 347 -29.47 -24.18 -12.22
C ALA A 347 -30.84 -23.63 -11.79
N ALA A 348 -30.94 -22.83 -10.72
CA ALA A 348 -32.17 -22.19 -10.28
C ALA A 348 -32.68 -21.12 -11.25
N LEU A 349 -31.78 -20.50 -12.01
CA LEU A 349 -32.12 -19.52 -13.05
C LEU A 349 -32.20 -20.13 -14.45
N GLY A 350 -32.00 -21.46 -14.60
CA GLY A 350 -31.98 -22.12 -15.89
C GLY A 350 -30.78 -21.78 -16.77
N LEU A 351 -29.73 -21.30 -16.15
CA LEU A 351 -28.44 -20.99 -16.82
C LEU A 351 -27.54 -22.23 -16.85
N PRO A 352 -26.68 -22.40 -17.84
CA PRO A 352 -25.70 -23.46 -17.85
C PRO A 352 -24.75 -23.33 -16.65
N PRO A 353 -24.19 -24.45 -16.13
CA PRO A 353 -23.24 -24.40 -15.04
C PRO A 353 -22.05 -23.51 -15.43
N VAL A 354 -21.81 -22.47 -14.67
CA VAL A 354 -20.66 -21.60 -14.80
C VAL A 354 -19.71 -21.94 -13.65
N GLU A 355 -18.60 -22.50 -13.99
CA GLU A 355 -17.45 -22.57 -13.06
C GLU A 355 -16.90 -21.15 -12.94
N ALA A 356 -17.28 -20.48 -11.87
CA ALA A 356 -16.84 -19.10 -11.69
C ALA A 356 -15.46 -19.06 -11.01
N ASN A 357 -14.42 -19.14 -11.80
CA ASN A 357 -13.13 -18.63 -11.43
C ASN A 357 -13.11 -17.13 -11.76
N VAL A 358 -13.32 -16.28 -10.78
CA VAL A 358 -13.28 -14.82 -10.98
C VAL A 358 -11.84 -14.36 -10.79
N CYS A 359 -11.16 -14.07 -11.89
CA CYS A 359 -9.86 -13.41 -11.86
C CYS A 359 -10.08 -11.89 -11.90
N PHE A 360 -9.67 -11.17 -10.86
CA PHE A 360 -9.64 -9.71 -10.85
C PHE A 360 -8.28 -9.23 -11.40
N GLY A 361 -8.18 -9.13 -12.71
CA GLY A 361 -7.20 -8.26 -13.36
C GLY A 361 -7.98 -7.09 -13.96
N GLY A 362 -7.40 -5.95 -14.24
CA GLY A 362 -8.08 -4.70 -14.65
C GLY A 362 -9.25 -4.80 -15.65
N GLU A 363 -9.60 -5.97 -16.10
CA GLU A 363 -10.83 -6.40 -16.76
C GLU A 363 -11.33 -7.67 -16.04
N ILE A 364 -12.64 -7.77 -15.85
CA ILE A 364 -13.27 -9.00 -15.36
C ILE A 364 -13.10 -10.05 -16.45
N GLN A 365 -12.12 -10.92 -16.31
CA GLN A 365 -11.96 -12.07 -17.19
C GLN A 365 -12.51 -13.31 -16.48
N PHE A 366 -13.46 -13.99 -17.14
CA PHE A 366 -13.84 -15.34 -16.78
C PHE A 366 -12.71 -16.25 -17.27
N CYS A 367 -11.97 -16.85 -16.35
CA CYS A 367 -10.93 -17.81 -16.73
C CYS A 367 -11.62 -19.12 -17.15
N GLU A 368 -11.57 -19.48 -18.42
CA GLU A 368 -11.82 -20.86 -18.86
C GLU A 368 -10.63 -21.73 -18.45
N MET A 369 -10.93 -22.91 -17.87
CA MET A 369 -9.91 -23.95 -17.62
C MET A 369 -9.49 -24.61 -18.94
#